data_a36a81ea0dad9f2d6eda57bf6c9c2806
#
_entry.id   a36a81ea0dad9f2d6eda57bf6c9c2806
#
_cell.length_a   1.000
_cell.length_b   1.000
_cell.length_c   1.000
_cell.angle_alpha   90.00
_cell.angle_beta   90.00
_cell.angle_gamma   90.00
#
_symmetry.space_group_name_H-M   'P 1'
#
loop_
_entity.id
_entity.type
_entity.pdbx_description
1 polymer ?
#
loop_
_entity_poly.entity_id
_entity_poly.type
_entity_poly.pdbx_seq_one_letter_code
_entity_poly.pdbx_strand_id
1 'polypeptide(L)'
;APDPQPDPQPAPDPNTPLVPDPDKPLEVLDVSALNFGTFLYSGMNWNYWNSKEAPDAKWNSTADLSSWKHGASPLGWGDRDAGTPFTMPAADRAITNYFVRDVNFGTLSADFEVTLDVRVDDGAVIYVNGTEIKRVNMPEGTIDANTRASSNVGLTTAKNKLVRITVPRKLLKDGVNRIAVESHANYAKASSVTFDLTASLVR
;
A
#
# COMPACT_ATOMS: atom_id res chain seq x y z
N ALA A 1 -6.10 22.88 -48.38
CA ALA A 1 -4.88 23.04 -47.60
C ALA A 1 -4.87 21.95 -46.53
N PRO A 2 -3.75 21.25 -46.29
CA PRO A 2 -3.70 20.28 -45.20
C PRO A 2 -3.79 20.99 -43.84
N ASP A 3 -4.48 20.36 -42.89
CA ASP A 3 -4.62 20.83 -41.51
C ASP A 3 -3.23 21.00 -40.84
N PRO A 4 -3.00 22.07 -40.09
CA PRO A 4 -1.70 22.25 -39.43
C PRO A 4 -1.47 21.14 -38.41
N GLN A 5 -0.34 20.49 -38.53
CA GLN A 5 0.14 19.47 -37.59
C GLN A 5 0.26 20.09 -36.20
N PRO A 6 -0.24 19.47 -35.13
CA PRO A 6 -0.09 20.00 -33.78
C PRO A 6 1.40 20.13 -33.44
N ASP A 7 1.77 21.22 -32.78
CA ASP A 7 3.13 21.47 -32.31
C ASP A 7 3.61 20.29 -31.43
N PRO A 8 4.87 19.90 -31.55
CA PRO A 8 5.42 18.83 -30.72
C PRO A 8 5.36 19.25 -29.25
N GLN A 9 4.73 18.40 -28.44
CA GLN A 9 4.65 18.59 -26.99
C GLN A 9 6.06 18.68 -26.41
N PRO A 10 6.37 19.69 -25.56
CA PRO A 10 7.70 19.82 -24.97
C PRO A 10 8.06 18.56 -24.16
N ALA A 11 9.32 18.14 -24.25
CA ALA A 11 9.80 17.00 -23.47
C ALA A 11 9.59 17.24 -21.97
N PRO A 12 9.18 16.22 -21.20
CA PRO A 12 9.00 16.38 -19.76
C PRO A 12 10.30 16.82 -19.10
N ASP A 13 10.17 17.73 -18.13
CA ASP A 13 11.29 18.20 -17.31
C ASP A 13 11.88 16.98 -16.56
N PRO A 14 13.19 16.66 -16.70
CA PRO A 14 13.81 15.53 -16.04
C PRO A 14 13.78 15.61 -14.50
N ASN A 15 13.43 16.76 -13.92
CA ASN A 15 13.27 16.95 -12.48
C ASN A 15 11.82 16.86 -12.00
N THR A 16 10.86 16.71 -12.89
CA THR A 16 9.45 16.50 -12.49
C THR A 16 9.28 15.05 -12.03
N PRO A 17 8.86 14.77 -10.77
CA PRO A 17 8.52 13.43 -10.37
C PRO A 17 7.48 12.88 -11.36
N LEU A 18 7.77 11.73 -11.96
CA LEU A 18 6.83 11.05 -12.84
C LEU A 18 5.57 10.73 -12.02
N VAL A 19 4.51 11.52 -12.21
CA VAL A 19 3.19 11.14 -11.72
C VAL A 19 2.80 9.90 -12.53
N PRO A 20 2.62 8.73 -11.91
CA PRO A 20 2.24 7.54 -12.66
C PRO A 20 0.96 7.80 -13.42
N ASP A 21 0.95 7.39 -14.66
CA ASP A 21 -0.23 7.44 -15.52
C ASP A 21 -1.35 6.59 -14.89
N PRO A 22 -2.48 7.16 -14.48
CA PRO A 22 -3.54 6.43 -13.80
C PRO A 22 -4.13 5.28 -14.64
N ASP A 23 -3.91 5.31 -15.95
CA ASP A 23 -4.41 4.31 -16.90
C ASP A 23 -3.41 3.16 -17.14
N LYS A 24 -2.23 3.21 -16.52
CA LYS A 24 -1.23 2.14 -16.64
C LYS A 24 -1.05 1.39 -15.32
N PRO A 25 -0.88 0.06 -15.35
CA PRO A 25 -0.53 -0.70 -14.15
C PRO A 25 0.70 -0.13 -13.46
N LEU A 26 0.68 -0.12 -12.12
CA LEU A 26 1.84 0.30 -11.34
C LEU A 26 2.99 -0.71 -11.53
N GLU A 27 4.14 -0.23 -11.98
CA GLU A 27 5.32 -1.07 -12.19
C GLU A 27 5.87 -1.63 -10.88
N VAL A 28 6.51 -2.79 -10.97
CA VAL A 28 7.26 -3.38 -9.85
C VAL A 28 8.37 -2.42 -9.43
N LEU A 29 8.48 -2.17 -8.13
CA LEU A 29 9.57 -1.34 -7.59
C LEU A 29 10.86 -2.15 -7.61
N ASP A 30 11.82 -1.75 -8.42
CA ASP A 30 13.13 -2.41 -8.46
C ASP A 30 14.09 -1.78 -7.46
N VAL A 31 14.52 -2.60 -6.50
CA VAL A 31 15.51 -2.25 -5.46
C VAL A 31 16.70 -3.20 -5.48
N SER A 32 16.87 -3.95 -6.56
CA SER A 32 17.91 -4.99 -6.70
C SER A 32 19.34 -4.43 -6.56
N ALA A 33 19.54 -3.14 -6.84
CA ALA A 33 20.83 -2.47 -6.68
C ALA A 33 21.02 -1.83 -5.28
N LEU A 34 20.01 -1.88 -4.40
CA LEU A 34 20.07 -1.28 -3.07
C LEU A 34 20.75 -2.23 -2.09
N ASN A 35 21.82 -1.79 -1.43
CA ASN A 35 22.50 -2.59 -0.40
C ASN A 35 21.81 -2.50 0.97
N PHE A 36 21.36 -1.31 1.37
CA PHE A 36 20.62 -1.01 2.60
C PHE A 36 19.98 0.37 2.50
N GLY A 37 19.01 0.65 3.37
CA GLY A 37 18.30 1.93 3.43
C GLY A 37 16.82 1.79 3.13
N THR A 38 16.12 2.90 3.20
CA THR A 38 14.69 2.97 2.94
C THR A 38 14.41 2.84 1.45
N PHE A 39 13.51 1.94 1.07
CA PHE A 39 13.10 1.71 -0.31
C PHE A 39 11.61 1.99 -0.57
N LEU A 40 10.77 1.95 0.47
CA LEU A 40 9.41 2.48 0.43
C LEU A 40 9.31 3.63 1.45
N TYR A 41 8.76 4.74 1.03
CA TYR A 41 8.56 5.93 1.89
C TYR A 41 7.22 6.58 1.58
N SER A 42 6.75 7.40 2.51
CA SER A 42 5.50 8.16 2.36
C SER A 42 5.54 9.02 1.09
N GLY A 43 4.46 9.00 0.32
CA GLY A 43 4.37 9.64 -0.98
C GLY A 43 4.59 8.70 -2.17
N MET A 44 5.07 7.47 -1.96
CA MET A 44 5.17 6.49 -3.03
C MET A 44 3.82 5.87 -3.38
N ASN A 45 3.69 5.43 -4.64
CA ASN A 45 2.44 4.85 -5.14
C ASN A 45 2.27 3.40 -4.70
N TRP A 46 1.01 3.08 -4.38
CA TRP A 46 0.51 1.75 -4.04
C TRP A 46 -0.65 1.39 -4.94
N ASN A 47 -0.76 0.12 -5.34
CA ASN A 47 -2.02 -0.38 -5.85
C ASN A 47 -3.00 -0.46 -4.68
N TYR A 48 -4.27 -0.06 -4.91
CA TYR A 48 -5.30 -0.13 -3.89
C TYR A 48 -6.65 -0.57 -4.42
N TRP A 49 -7.41 -1.24 -3.54
CA TRP A 49 -8.79 -1.66 -3.77
C TRP A 49 -9.64 -1.17 -2.59
N ASN A 50 -10.58 -0.29 -2.87
CA ASN A 50 -11.44 0.36 -1.87
C ASN A 50 -12.93 0.15 -2.15
N SER A 51 -13.29 -1.00 -2.70
CA SER A 51 -14.68 -1.43 -2.95
C SER A 51 -15.24 -2.18 -1.75
N LYS A 52 -16.58 -2.17 -1.60
CA LYS A 52 -17.28 -3.04 -0.64
C LYS A 52 -17.19 -4.52 -1.01
N GLU A 53 -16.94 -4.82 -2.28
CA GLU A 53 -16.66 -6.17 -2.75
C GLU A 53 -15.21 -6.52 -2.48
N ALA A 54 -14.97 -7.74 -1.98
CA ALA A 54 -13.62 -8.23 -1.77
C ALA A 54 -12.89 -8.36 -3.11
N PRO A 55 -11.57 -8.12 -3.15
CA PRO A 55 -10.76 -8.41 -4.32
C PRO A 55 -10.62 -9.93 -4.54
N ASP A 56 -9.89 -10.32 -5.59
CA ASP A 56 -9.51 -11.72 -5.82
C ASP A 56 -8.89 -12.35 -4.57
N ALA A 57 -9.19 -13.61 -4.28
CA ALA A 57 -8.72 -14.31 -3.08
C ALA A 57 -7.18 -14.40 -2.96
N LYS A 58 -6.45 -14.24 -4.06
CA LYS A 58 -4.97 -14.24 -4.09
C LYS A 58 -4.38 -12.83 -4.14
N TRP A 59 -5.16 -11.81 -3.79
CA TRP A 59 -4.75 -10.40 -3.86
C TRP A 59 -3.42 -10.12 -3.15
N ASN A 60 -3.16 -10.77 -2.03
CA ASN A 60 -1.95 -10.61 -1.21
C ASN A 60 -0.76 -11.46 -1.67
N SER A 61 -0.89 -12.21 -2.78
CA SER A 61 0.15 -13.14 -3.25
C SER A 61 0.41 -13.07 -4.75
N THR A 62 -0.55 -13.48 -5.59
CA THR A 62 -0.32 -13.70 -7.02
C THR A 62 -1.39 -13.13 -7.95
N ALA A 63 -2.47 -12.52 -7.42
CA ALA A 63 -3.50 -11.94 -8.27
C ALA A 63 -2.94 -10.86 -9.20
N ASP A 64 -3.51 -10.75 -10.39
CA ASP A 64 -3.30 -9.63 -11.29
C ASP A 64 -3.89 -8.34 -10.67
N LEU A 65 -3.13 -7.26 -10.71
CA LEU A 65 -3.52 -5.96 -10.17
C LEU A 65 -3.86 -4.94 -11.28
N SER A 66 -3.95 -5.35 -12.53
CA SER A 66 -4.20 -4.46 -13.66
C SER A 66 -5.52 -3.68 -13.57
N SER A 67 -6.53 -4.22 -12.87
CA SER A 67 -7.81 -3.56 -12.59
C SER A 67 -7.84 -2.72 -11.31
N TRP A 68 -6.74 -2.74 -10.53
CA TRP A 68 -6.64 -1.96 -9.31
C TRP A 68 -6.33 -0.51 -9.62
N LYS A 69 -6.82 0.39 -8.78
CA LYS A 69 -6.37 1.78 -8.77
C LYS A 69 -4.98 1.87 -8.16
N HIS A 70 -4.27 2.95 -8.43
CA HIS A 70 -3.03 3.26 -7.73
C HIS A 70 -3.00 4.74 -7.33
N GLY A 71 -2.18 5.05 -6.33
CA GLY A 71 -2.03 6.41 -5.83
C GLY A 71 -0.96 6.52 -4.76
N ALA A 72 -0.53 7.76 -4.53
CA ALA A 72 0.51 8.08 -3.54
C ALA A 72 -0.01 7.92 -2.11
N SER A 73 0.79 7.32 -1.23
CA SER A 73 0.51 7.30 0.21
C SER A 73 0.76 8.68 0.85
N PRO A 74 0.13 9.00 1.99
CA PRO A 74 -0.92 8.25 2.68
C PRO A 74 -2.21 8.14 1.83
N LEU A 75 -2.87 6.98 1.87
CA LEU A 75 -4.14 6.74 1.16
C LEU A 75 -5.28 6.56 2.17
N GLY A 76 -6.48 7.06 1.84
CA GLY A 76 -7.65 6.88 2.69
C GLY A 76 -8.55 8.11 2.79
N TRP A 77 -9.37 8.17 3.83
CA TRP A 77 -10.22 9.32 4.12
C TRP A 77 -9.97 9.85 5.53
N GLY A 78 -10.39 11.12 5.78
CA GLY A 78 -10.29 11.76 7.09
C GLY A 78 -8.93 12.40 7.38
N ASP A 79 -7.91 12.16 6.57
CA ASP A 79 -6.62 12.82 6.64
C ASP A 79 -6.52 13.92 5.58
N ARG A 80 -6.27 15.17 6.00
CA ARG A 80 -6.10 16.31 5.07
C ARG A 80 -4.76 16.25 4.32
N ASP A 81 -3.80 15.53 4.87
CA ASP A 81 -2.46 15.39 4.31
C ASP A 81 -2.33 14.11 3.46
N ALA A 82 -3.45 13.45 3.14
CA ALA A 82 -3.45 12.26 2.30
C ALA A 82 -2.95 12.60 0.90
N GLY A 83 -1.96 11.82 0.42
CA GLY A 83 -1.49 11.88 -0.97
C GLY A 83 -2.57 11.42 -1.95
N THR A 84 -3.38 10.43 -1.54
CA THR A 84 -4.54 9.95 -2.30
C THR A 84 -5.78 9.91 -1.39
N PRO A 85 -6.55 11.01 -1.32
CA PRO A 85 -7.78 11.04 -0.54
C PRO A 85 -8.89 10.21 -1.21
N PHE A 86 -9.56 9.36 -0.46
CA PHE A 86 -10.75 8.64 -0.91
C PHE A 86 -11.99 9.52 -0.75
N THR A 87 -12.48 10.08 -1.84
CA THR A 87 -13.55 11.10 -1.88
C THR A 87 -14.95 10.50 -2.07
N MET A 88 -15.25 9.38 -1.42
CA MET A 88 -16.56 8.73 -1.53
C MET A 88 -17.48 9.10 -0.36
N PRO A 89 -18.82 9.13 -0.58
CA PRO A 89 -19.78 9.30 0.51
C PRO A 89 -19.60 8.26 1.62
N ALA A 90 -19.86 8.63 2.87
CA ALA A 90 -19.68 7.71 4.00
C ALA A 90 -20.49 6.41 3.89
N ALA A 91 -21.66 6.46 3.20
CA ALA A 91 -22.48 5.29 2.94
C ALA A 91 -21.84 4.28 1.96
N ASP A 92 -20.87 4.73 1.15
CA ASP A 92 -20.23 3.93 0.11
C ASP A 92 -18.85 3.42 0.54
N ARG A 93 -18.34 3.83 1.71
CA ARG A 93 -17.06 3.40 2.25
C ARG A 93 -17.06 1.91 2.56
N ALA A 94 -16.02 1.22 2.14
CA ALA A 94 -15.76 -0.16 2.55
C ALA A 94 -15.29 -0.20 4.00
N ILE A 95 -15.56 -1.30 4.70
CA ILE A 95 -14.94 -1.60 6.01
C ILE A 95 -13.46 -1.86 5.81
N THR A 96 -13.11 -2.59 4.75
CA THR A 96 -11.73 -2.99 4.44
C THR A 96 -11.24 -2.33 3.18
N ASN A 97 -10.03 -1.79 3.24
CA ASN A 97 -9.31 -1.25 2.09
C ASN A 97 -7.99 -2.02 1.96
N TYR A 98 -7.64 -2.38 0.73
CA TYR A 98 -6.50 -3.24 0.43
C TYR A 98 -5.42 -2.47 -0.31
N PHE A 99 -4.16 -2.72 0.04
CA PHE A 99 -2.99 -2.04 -0.51
C PHE A 99 -1.92 -3.05 -0.87
N VAL A 100 -1.35 -2.93 -2.06
CA VAL A 100 -0.34 -3.87 -2.56
C VAL A 100 0.80 -3.12 -3.22
N ARG A 101 2.03 -3.56 -2.91
CA ARG A 101 3.23 -3.15 -3.62
C ARG A 101 4.10 -4.36 -3.94
N ASP A 102 4.42 -4.55 -5.21
CA ASP A 102 5.37 -5.53 -5.66
C ASP A 102 6.77 -4.90 -5.71
N VAL A 103 7.76 -5.58 -5.12
CA VAL A 103 9.14 -5.11 -4.96
C VAL A 103 10.09 -6.20 -5.45
N ASN A 104 10.98 -5.84 -6.37
CA ASN A 104 12.05 -6.72 -6.85
C ASN A 104 13.32 -6.48 -6.03
N PHE A 105 13.72 -7.46 -5.23
CA PHE A 105 14.97 -7.40 -4.46
C PHE A 105 16.18 -7.94 -5.22
N GLY A 106 16.03 -8.49 -6.44
CA GLY A 106 17.11 -9.21 -7.11
C GLY A 106 17.51 -10.47 -6.35
N THR A 107 18.80 -10.72 -6.26
CA THR A 107 19.34 -11.84 -5.47
C THR A 107 19.55 -11.41 -4.02
N LEU A 108 18.89 -12.09 -3.11
CA LEU A 108 18.91 -11.79 -1.68
C LEU A 108 20.17 -12.38 -1.00
N SER A 109 21.03 -11.54 -0.43
CA SER A 109 22.07 -12.02 0.50
C SER A 109 21.49 -12.53 1.81
N ALA A 110 22.23 -13.37 2.53
CA ALA A 110 21.77 -13.95 3.80
C ALA A 110 21.67 -12.90 4.94
N ASP A 111 22.34 -11.77 4.78
CA ASP A 111 22.69 -10.84 5.88
C ASP A 111 21.74 -9.66 6.00
N PHE A 112 20.66 -9.59 5.21
CA PHE A 112 19.75 -8.46 5.32
C PHE A 112 18.37 -8.82 5.85
N GLU A 113 17.78 -7.86 6.53
CA GLU A 113 16.41 -7.90 7.00
C GLU A 113 15.58 -6.82 6.29
N VAL A 114 14.30 -7.08 6.14
CA VAL A 114 13.32 -6.09 5.72
C VAL A 114 12.51 -5.67 6.94
N THR A 115 12.49 -4.38 7.22
CA THR A 115 11.64 -3.79 8.26
C THR A 115 10.55 -2.95 7.64
N LEU A 116 9.34 -3.03 8.19
CA LEU A 116 8.18 -2.24 7.81
C LEU A 116 7.76 -1.38 9.00
N ASP A 117 7.51 -0.09 8.77
CA ASP A 117 6.85 0.81 9.72
C ASP A 117 5.49 1.19 9.14
N VAL A 118 4.42 0.68 9.75
CA VAL A 118 3.05 0.75 9.22
C VAL A 118 2.20 1.68 10.05
N ARG A 119 1.52 2.63 9.39
CA ARG A 119 0.42 3.39 9.99
C ARG A 119 -0.82 2.51 10.02
N VAL A 120 -1.41 2.33 11.20
CA VAL A 120 -2.62 1.53 11.42
C VAL A 120 -3.74 2.43 11.93
N ASP A 121 -4.80 2.59 11.13
CA ASP A 121 -5.99 3.42 11.38
C ASP A 121 -7.21 2.73 10.71
N ASP A 122 -8.10 2.03 11.39
CA ASP A 122 -8.07 1.63 12.83
C ASP A 122 -7.31 0.32 13.08
N GLY A 123 -7.52 -0.71 12.28
CA GLY A 123 -6.88 -2.01 12.34
C GLY A 123 -6.20 -2.37 11.04
N ALA A 124 -5.29 -3.34 11.07
CA ALA A 124 -4.63 -3.84 9.87
C ALA A 124 -4.18 -5.30 10.00
N VAL A 125 -4.11 -5.97 8.85
CA VAL A 125 -3.39 -7.23 8.68
C VAL A 125 -2.35 -7.07 7.58
N ILE A 126 -1.14 -7.49 7.85
CA ILE A 126 0.02 -7.29 6.99
C ILE A 126 0.50 -8.64 6.49
N TYR A 127 0.76 -8.73 5.18
CA TYR A 127 1.16 -9.95 4.49
C TYR A 127 2.45 -9.74 3.70
N VAL A 128 3.23 -10.80 3.58
CA VAL A 128 4.32 -10.90 2.62
C VAL A 128 4.16 -12.21 1.85
N ASN A 129 4.10 -12.11 0.52
CA ASN A 129 3.94 -13.26 -0.40
C ASN A 129 2.75 -14.17 -0.01
N GLY A 130 1.63 -13.58 0.43
CA GLY A 130 0.42 -14.30 0.82
C GLY A 130 0.41 -14.82 2.26
N THR A 131 1.50 -14.68 3.01
CA THR A 131 1.57 -15.11 4.40
C THR A 131 1.34 -13.93 5.34
N GLU A 132 0.37 -14.04 6.26
CA GLU A 132 0.17 -13.06 7.33
C GLU A 132 1.40 -13.03 8.24
N ILE A 133 1.97 -11.83 8.42
CA ILE A 133 3.13 -11.61 9.30
C ILE A 133 2.78 -10.83 10.56
N LYS A 134 1.70 -10.04 10.50
CA LYS A 134 1.27 -9.25 11.66
C LYS A 134 -0.19 -8.87 11.54
N ARG A 135 -0.87 -8.93 12.66
CA ARG A 135 -2.22 -8.42 12.87
C ARG A 135 -2.21 -7.40 13.98
N VAL A 136 -2.83 -6.23 13.77
CA VAL A 136 -2.82 -5.11 14.71
C VAL A 136 -4.25 -4.60 14.89
N ASN A 137 -4.73 -4.55 16.14
CA ASN A 137 -6.07 -4.08 16.49
C ASN A 137 -7.20 -4.80 15.71
N MET A 138 -7.01 -6.08 15.44
CA MET A 138 -7.98 -6.94 14.76
C MET A 138 -8.43 -8.08 15.68
N PRO A 139 -9.65 -8.60 15.50
CA PRO A 139 -10.10 -9.78 16.24
C PRO A 139 -9.29 -11.03 15.86
N GLU A 140 -9.40 -12.04 16.71
CA GLU A 140 -8.91 -13.39 16.39
C GLU A 140 -9.81 -14.09 15.37
N GLY A 141 -9.32 -15.16 14.78
CA GLY A 141 -10.05 -15.99 13.82
C GLY A 141 -9.93 -15.50 12.38
N THR A 142 -10.92 -15.86 11.56
CA THR A 142 -10.93 -15.52 10.13
C THR A 142 -11.24 -14.03 9.93
N ILE A 143 -10.47 -13.41 9.05
CA ILE A 143 -10.68 -12.04 8.60
C ILE A 143 -11.30 -12.07 7.21
N ASP A 144 -12.30 -11.22 7.00
CA ASP A 144 -12.96 -11.00 5.71
C ASP A 144 -13.19 -9.49 5.45
N ALA A 145 -13.72 -9.16 4.28
CA ALA A 145 -13.96 -7.78 3.86
C ALA A 145 -14.90 -6.96 4.77
N ASN A 146 -15.66 -7.60 5.64
CA ASN A 146 -16.59 -6.98 6.59
C ASN A 146 -16.09 -7.04 8.04
N THR A 147 -14.97 -7.71 8.29
CA THR A 147 -14.38 -7.77 9.63
C THR A 147 -13.93 -6.38 10.07
N ARG A 148 -14.38 -5.96 11.23
CA ARG A 148 -14.06 -4.63 11.78
C ARG A 148 -12.84 -4.69 12.67
N ALA A 149 -12.10 -3.58 12.74
CA ALA A 149 -11.09 -3.41 13.78
C ALA A 149 -11.70 -3.51 15.18
N SER A 150 -10.94 -4.02 16.14
CA SER A 150 -11.40 -4.29 17.51
C SER A 150 -11.75 -3.01 18.27
N SER A 151 -11.11 -1.90 17.94
CA SER A 151 -11.35 -0.59 18.57
C SER A 151 -11.02 0.55 17.62
N ASN A 152 -11.51 1.76 17.94
CA ASN A 152 -11.14 2.97 17.21
C ASN A 152 -9.70 3.37 17.53
N VAL A 153 -8.95 3.76 16.50
CA VAL A 153 -7.64 4.41 16.62
C VAL A 153 -7.73 5.76 15.96
N GLY A 154 -7.72 6.83 16.75
CA GLY A 154 -7.83 8.19 16.19
C GLY A 154 -6.61 8.52 15.29
N LEU A 155 -6.86 9.28 14.22
CA LEU A 155 -5.87 9.66 13.21
C LEU A 155 -4.53 10.19 13.79
N THR A 156 -4.59 11.06 14.83
CA THR A 156 -3.40 11.58 15.49
C THR A 156 -2.56 10.47 16.12
N THR A 157 -3.20 9.48 16.74
CA THR A 157 -2.51 8.31 17.30
C THR A 157 -1.88 7.50 16.20
N ALA A 158 -2.62 7.22 15.12
CA ALA A 158 -2.12 6.46 13.98
C ALA A 158 -0.90 7.12 13.31
N LYS A 159 -0.92 8.45 13.17
CA LYS A 159 0.22 9.21 12.61
C LYS A 159 1.46 9.16 13.48
N ASN A 160 1.29 9.16 14.81
CA ASN A 160 2.41 9.28 15.76
C ASN A 160 2.92 7.93 16.28
N LYS A 161 2.19 6.84 16.05
CA LYS A 161 2.52 5.52 16.58
C LYS A 161 2.53 4.48 15.45
N LEU A 162 3.61 4.50 14.67
CA LEU A 162 3.83 3.47 13.65
C LEU A 162 4.12 2.10 14.30
N VAL A 163 3.66 1.05 13.65
CA VAL A 163 3.92 -0.34 14.07
C VAL A 163 5.10 -0.87 13.29
N ARG A 164 6.22 -1.12 13.97
CA ARG A 164 7.41 -1.72 13.37
C ARG A 164 7.31 -3.24 13.32
N ILE A 165 7.65 -3.82 12.17
CA ILE A 165 7.59 -5.24 11.90
C ILE A 165 8.88 -5.63 11.17
N THR A 166 9.58 -6.65 11.67
CA THR A 166 10.64 -7.32 10.90
C THR A 166 10.00 -8.45 10.09
N VAL A 167 10.22 -8.45 8.79
CA VAL A 167 9.73 -9.50 7.89
C VAL A 167 10.55 -10.78 8.12
N PRO A 168 9.93 -11.92 8.42
CA PRO A 168 10.66 -13.17 8.56
C PRO A 168 11.42 -13.51 7.27
N ARG A 169 12.76 -13.63 7.35
CA ARG A 169 13.64 -13.85 6.18
C ARG A 169 13.18 -15.02 5.29
N LYS A 170 12.65 -16.09 5.90
CA LYS A 170 12.13 -17.28 5.19
C LYS A 170 10.95 -16.99 4.25
N LEU A 171 10.28 -15.85 4.39
CA LEU A 171 9.17 -15.44 3.53
C LEU A 171 9.62 -14.64 2.32
N LEU A 172 10.86 -14.14 2.34
CA LEU A 172 11.45 -13.41 1.22
C LEU A 172 12.11 -14.38 0.25
N LYS A 173 11.96 -14.12 -1.04
CA LYS A 173 12.53 -14.87 -2.16
C LYS A 173 13.33 -13.96 -3.08
N ASP A 174 14.21 -14.53 -3.86
CA ASP A 174 14.88 -13.82 -4.95
C ASP A 174 13.86 -13.25 -5.93
N GLY A 175 14.16 -12.10 -6.51
CA GLY A 175 13.28 -11.42 -7.44
C GLY A 175 12.10 -10.73 -6.76
N VAL A 176 10.90 -10.85 -7.35
CA VAL A 176 9.72 -10.08 -6.96
C VAL A 176 9.04 -10.65 -5.73
N ASN A 177 8.84 -9.79 -4.74
CA ASN A 177 8.09 -10.06 -3.51
C ASN A 177 6.90 -9.11 -3.43
N ARG A 178 5.78 -9.59 -2.90
CA ARG A 178 4.56 -8.81 -2.67
C ARG A 178 4.43 -8.44 -1.21
N ILE A 179 4.39 -7.14 -0.92
CA ILE A 179 3.99 -6.57 0.37
C ILE A 179 2.53 -6.14 0.24
N ALA A 180 1.69 -6.65 1.12
CA ALA A 180 0.26 -6.41 1.05
C ALA A 180 -0.30 -6.08 2.44
N VAL A 181 -1.27 -5.17 2.49
CA VAL A 181 -1.92 -4.74 3.73
C VAL A 181 -3.40 -4.60 3.49
N GLU A 182 -4.22 -5.11 4.40
CA GLU A 182 -5.62 -4.73 4.52
C GLU A 182 -5.79 -3.86 5.76
N SER A 183 -6.45 -2.71 5.58
CA SER A 183 -6.79 -1.77 6.65
C SER A 183 -8.28 -1.81 6.90
N HIS A 184 -8.67 -1.92 8.16
CA HIS A 184 -10.04 -2.14 8.60
C HIS A 184 -10.55 -0.98 9.46
N ALA A 185 -11.70 -0.42 9.10
CA ALA A 185 -12.45 0.49 9.95
C ALA A 185 -13.08 -0.24 11.14
N ASN A 186 -13.17 0.39 12.29
CA ASN A 186 -13.88 -0.18 13.43
C ASN A 186 -15.41 -0.07 13.28
N TYR A 187 -15.92 0.79 12.40
CA TYR A 187 -17.33 0.88 12.05
C TYR A 187 -17.55 1.53 10.66
N ALA A 188 -18.75 1.34 10.08
CA ALA A 188 -19.04 1.73 8.70
C ALA A 188 -18.97 3.24 8.39
N LYS A 189 -19.00 4.10 9.42
CA LYS A 189 -18.93 5.56 9.28
C LYS A 189 -17.73 6.13 10.04
N ALA A 190 -16.64 5.38 10.13
CA ALA A 190 -15.41 5.85 10.74
C ALA A 190 -15.01 7.23 10.20
N SER A 191 -14.55 8.11 11.07
CA SER A 191 -14.14 9.48 10.71
C SER A 191 -12.89 9.47 9.84
N SER A 192 -12.00 8.52 10.08
CA SER A 192 -10.78 8.29 9.30
C SER A 192 -10.55 6.79 9.10
N VAL A 193 -9.91 6.47 8.02
CA VAL A 193 -9.13 5.25 7.76
C VAL A 193 -8.00 5.67 6.84
N THR A 194 -6.76 5.50 7.28
CA THR A 194 -5.60 5.91 6.51
C THR A 194 -4.53 4.83 6.52
N PHE A 195 -3.88 4.69 5.37
CA PHE A 195 -2.76 3.77 5.19
C PHE A 195 -1.51 4.54 4.79
N ASP A 196 -0.42 4.22 5.42
CA ASP A 196 0.93 4.61 5.02
C ASP A 196 1.91 3.53 5.49
N LEU A 197 2.98 3.32 4.72
CA LEU A 197 3.99 2.33 5.05
C LEU A 197 5.35 2.81 4.55
N THR A 198 6.34 2.74 5.42
CA THR A 198 7.75 2.83 5.02
C THR A 198 8.41 1.47 5.19
N ALA A 199 9.35 1.15 4.30
CA ALA A 199 10.11 -0.08 4.37
C ALA A 199 11.58 0.15 4.12
N SER A 200 12.42 -0.59 4.85
CA SER A 200 13.87 -0.46 4.77
C SER A 200 14.55 -1.82 4.73
N LEU A 201 15.64 -1.87 3.98
CA LEU A 201 16.66 -2.92 4.09
C LEU A 201 17.62 -2.54 5.22
N VAL A 202 17.82 -3.43 6.17
CA VAL A 202 18.75 -3.28 7.29
C VAL A 202 19.65 -4.51 7.41
N ARG A 203 20.81 -4.35 8.04
CA ARG A 203 21.76 -5.43 8.34
C ARG A 203 21.76 -5.74 9.82
#